data_fc9371b3ce4d084993deb70b562cba11
#
_entry.id   fc9371b3ce4d084993deb70b562cba11
#
_cell.length_a   1.000
_cell.length_b   1.000
_cell.length_c   1.000
_cell.angle_alpha   90.00
_cell.angle_beta   90.00
_cell.angle_gamma   90.00
#
_symmetry.space_group_name_H-M   'P 1'
#
loop_
_entity.id
_entity.type
_entity.pdbx_description
1 polymer ?
#
loop_
_entity_poly.entity_id
_entity_poly.type
_entity_poly.pdbx_seq_one_letter_code
_entity_poly.pdbx_strand_id
1 'polypeptide(L)'
;MSIDKEAIERWYAGREDELIDAVSRLVRIDSTLGPAEPGKPFGPGPAAALDEALALAREWGLTAEGLEGYVGVVDLGDGPTELHILGHLDVVPPGEGWTVTEAFTPRLVDGLLYGRGTDDDKGPMAAVLLAMRAVKELGTPLRR
;
A
#
# COMPACT_ATOMS: atom_id res chain seq x y z
N MET A 1 -13.56 -24.59 -9.11
CA MET A 1 -12.09 -24.64 -8.98
C MET A 1 -11.79 -24.19 -7.57
N SER A 2 -11.14 -25.00 -6.75
CA SER A 2 -10.78 -24.61 -5.38
C SER A 2 -9.55 -23.69 -5.41
N ILE A 3 -9.50 -22.73 -4.50
CA ILE A 3 -8.30 -21.92 -4.28
C ILE A 3 -7.20 -22.88 -3.79
N ASP A 4 -6.06 -22.89 -4.47
CA ASP A 4 -4.89 -23.66 -4.02
C ASP A 4 -4.18 -22.89 -2.91
N LYS A 5 -4.56 -23.17 -1.66
CA LYS A 5 -3.97 -22.54 -0.48
C LYS A 5 -2.48 -22.79 -0.37
N GLU A 6 -2.01 -23.99 -0.72
CA GLU A 6 -0.59 -24.32 -0.66
C GLU A 6 0.22 -23.51 -1.68
N ALA A 7 -0.34 -23.23 -2.87
CA ALA A 7 0.31 -22.37 -3.85
C ALA A 7 0.43 -20.92 -3.33
N ILE A 8 -0.60 -20.42 -2.65
CA ILE A 8 -0.58 -19.10 -2.03
C ILE A 8 0.48 -19.05 -0.92
N GLU A 9 0.48 -20.01 -0.01
CA GLU A 9 1.46 -20.08 1.08
C GLU A 9 2.89 -20.15 0.55
N ARG A 10 3.14 -20.98 -0.47
CA ARG A 10 4.44 -21.05 -1.14
C ARG A 10 4.83 -19.74 -1.81
N TRP A 11 3.87 -19.03 -2.39
CA TRP A 11 4.14 -17.74 -3.03
C TRP A 11 4.56 -16.68 -2.03
N TYR A 12 3.92 -16.63 -0.85
CA TYR A 12 4.27 -15.67 0.21
C TYR A 12 5.55 -16.04 0.97
N ALA A 13 5.93 -17.32 1.00
CA ALA A 13 7.10 -17.77 1.73
C ALA A 13 8.38 -17.06 1.25
N GLY A 14 9.04 -16.33 2.16
CA GLY A 14 10.26 -15.58 1.89
C GLY A 14 10.04 -14.21 1.22
N ARG A 15 8.79 -13.71 1.21
CA ARG A 15 8.46 -12.36 0.71
C ARG A 15 8.07 -11.37 1.81
N GLU A 16 8.30 -11.73 3.05
CA GLU A 16 8.04 -10.87 4.21
C GLU A 16 8.82 -9.56 4.10
N ASP A 17 10.08 -9.63 3.65
CA ASP A 17 10.93 -8.44 3.46
C ASP A 17 10.39 -7.51 2.36
N GLU A 18 9.77 -8.06 1.31
CA GLU A 18 9.13 -7.24 0.27
C GLU A 18 7.95 -6.43 0.82
N LEU A 19 7.12 -7.04 1.68
CA LEU A 19 6.03 -6.34 2.35
C LEU A 19 6.55 -5.29 3.33
N ILE A 20 7.53 -5.64 4.16
CA ILE A 20 8.14 -4.73 5.12
C ILE A 20 8.75 -3.52 4.41
N ASP A 21 9.44 -3.73 3.28
CA ASP A 21 10.00 -2.63 2.50
C ASP A 21 8.89 -1.75 1.91
N ALA A 22 7.86 -2.34 1.32
CA ALA A 22 6.73 -1.60 0.76
C ALA A 22 6.02 -0.73 1.80
N VAL A 23 5.70 -1.28 2.97
CA VAL A 23 5.12 -0.52 4.09
C VAL A 23 6.09 0.57 4.55
N SER A 24 7.37 0.26 4.66
CA SER A 24 8.40 1.20 5.10
C SER A 24 8.56 2.37 4.13
N ARG A 25 8.49 2.14 2.83
CA ARG A 25 8.52 3.20 1.79
C ARG A 25 7.36 4.18 2.00
N LEU A 26 6.14 3.68 2.19
CA LEU A 26 4.96 4.50 2.45
C LEU A 26 5.04 5.24 3.80
N VAL A 27 5.52 4.58 4.85
CA VAL A 27 5.62 5.16 6.20
C VAL A 27 6.63 6.31 6.26
N ARG A 28 7.71 6.27 5.48
CA ARG A 28 8.69 7.37 5.42
C ARG A 28 8.12 8.69 4.93
N ILE A 29 6.96 8.67 4.31
CA ILE A 29 6.31 9.87 3.79
C ILE A 29 5.34 10.40 4.86
N ASP A 30 5.58 11.63 5.32
CA ASP A 30 4.60 12.34 6.14
C ASP A 30 3.42 12.75 5.25
N SER A 31 2.37 11.94 5.29
CA SER A 31 1.13 12.15 4.54
C SER A 31 0.01 12.78 5.39
N THR A 32 0.39 13.54 6.40
CA THR A 32 -0.56 14.37 7.13
C THR A 32 -1.20 15.41 6.21
N LEU A 33 -2.52 15.63 6.38
CA LEU A 33 -3.26 16.64 5.62
C LEU A 33 -2.58 18.00 5.70
N GLY A 34 -2.33 18.60 4.55
CA GLY A 34 -1.71 19.91 4.42
C GLY A 34 -2.52 20.88 3.54
N PRO A 35 -2.04 22.12 3.40
CA PRO A 35 -2.67 23.08 2.51
C PRO A 35 -2.73 22.57 1.07
N ALA A 36 -3.87 22.77 0.40
CA ALA A 36 -4.03 22.41 -0.99
C ALA A 36 -3.09 23.21 -1.90
N GLU A 37 -2.50 22.53 -2.88
CA GLU A 37 -1.67 23.09 -3.95
C GLU A 37 -2.23 22.62 -5.31
N PRO A 38 -1.86 23.28 -6.43
CA PRO A 38 -2.25 22.79 -7.76
C PRO A 38 -1.86 21.32 -7.98
N GLY A 39 -2.85 20.46 -8.27
CA GLY A 39 -2.67 19.02 -8.44
C GLY A 39 -2.45 18.23 -7.14
N LYS A 40 -2.51 18.88 -5.97
CA LYS A 40 -2.34 18.26 -4.66
C LYS A 40 -3.43 18.73 -3.69
N PRO A 41 -4.66 18.23 -3.84
CA PRO A 41 -5.83 18.75 -3.12
C PRO A 41 -5.74 18.60 -1.60
N PHE A 42 -4.96 17.65 -1.12
CA PHE A 42 -4.74 17.37 0.31
C PHE A 42 -3.33 17.77 0.80
N GLY A 43 -2.61 18.53 -0.02
CA GLY A 43 -1.24 18.94 0.27
C GLY A 43 -0.17 18.03 -0.32
N PRO A 44 1.12 18.42 -0.19
CA PRO A 44 2.23 17.70 -0.81
C PRO A 44 2.48 16.32 -0.20
N GLY A 45 2.25 16.13 1.09
CA GLY A 45 2.47 14.86 1.78
C GLY A 45 1.56 13.73 1.28
N PRO A 46 0.22 13.87 1.33
CA PRO A 46 -0.69 12.89 0.75
C PRO A 46 -0.46 12.64 -0.74
N ALA A 47 -0.13 13.68 -1.53
CA ALA A 47 0.20 13.52 -2.94
C ALA A 47 1.44 12.63 -3.13
N ALA A 48 2.50 12.86 -2.35
CA ALA A 48 3.71 12.03 -2.41
C ALA A 48 3.44 10.57 -2.00
N ALA A 49 2.58 10.33 -0.99
CA ALA A 49 2.20 8.99 -0.59
C ALA A 49 1.39 8.28 -1.68
N LEU A 50 0.51 9.00 -2.38
CA LEU A 50 -0.23 8.48 -3.53
C LEU A 50 0.70 8.11 -4.68
N ASP A 51 1.64 9.00 -5.04
CA ASP A 51 2.62 8.75 -6.09
C ASP A 51 3.48 7.52 -5.79
N GLU A 52 3.91 7.36 -4.54
CA GLU A 52 4.70 6.21 -4.10
C GLU A 52 3.90 4.91 -4.16
N ALA A 53 2.65 4.89 -3.72
CA ALA A 53 1.79 3.71 -3.80
C ALA A 53 1.53 3.29 -5.26
N LEU A 54 1.30 4.25 -6.14
CA LEU A 54 1.13 3.99 -7.58
C LEU A 54 2.44 3.50 -8.23
N ALA A 55 3.59 4.05 -7.81
CA ALA A 55 4.90 3.57 -8.26
C ALA A 55 5.14 2.12 -7.84
N LEU A 56 4.87 1.80 -6.57
CA LEU A 56 4.97 0.44 -6.04
C LEU A 56 4.07 -0.55 -6.80
N ALA A 57 2.82 -0.16 -7.08
CA ALA A 57 1.91 -0.99 -7.86
C ALA A 57 2.46 -1.28 -9.27
N ARG A 58 3.03 -0.26 -9.94
CA ARG A 58 3.64 -0.41 -11.28
C ARG A 58 4.91 -1.26 -11.22
N GLU A 59 5.77 -1.11 -10.22
CA GLU A 59 6.95 -1.96 -9.99
C GLU A 59 6.55 -3.43 -9.86
N TRP A 60 5.41 -3.70 -9.25
CA TRP A 60 4.83 -5.05 -9.14
C TRP A 60 4.03 -5.48 -10.38
N GLY A 61 4.09 -4.69 -11.44
CA GLY A 61 3.49 -5.00 -12.73
C GLY A 61 1.97 -4.83 -12.78
N LEU A 62 1.36 -4.12 -11.83
CA LEU A 62 -0.06 -3.80 -11.84
C LEU A 62 -0.32 -2.56 -12.70
N THR A 63 -1.53 -2.44 -13.24
CA THR A 63 -1.97 -1.21 -13.91
C THR A 63 -2.41 -0.22 -12.85
N ALA A 64 -1.81 0.97 -12.85
CA ALA A 64 -2.08 1.97 -11.82
C ALA A 64 -2.10 3.38 -12.40
N GLU A 65 -3.11 4.16 -12.03
CA GLU A 65 -3.28 5.56 -12.43
C GLU A 65 -3.74 6.44 -11.28
N GLY A 66 -3.37 7.72 -11.33
CA GLY A 66 -3.83 8.74 -10.40
C GLY A 66 -4.91 9.60 -11.02
N LEU A 67 -5.97 9.90 -10.28
CA LEU A 67 -7.08 10.74 -10.70
C LEU A 67 -7.01 12.11 -10.00
N GLU A 68 -6.46 13.08 -10.68
CA GLU A 68 -6.39 14.50 -10.28
C GLU A 68 -5.82 14.76 -8.87
N GLY A 69 -4.98 13.83 -8.36
CA GLY A 69 -4.39 13.90 -7.03
C GLY A 69 -5.34 13.56 -5.88
N TYR A 70 -6.58 13.17 -6.17
CA TYR A 70 -7.56 12.75 -5.16
C TYR A 70 -7.49 11.25 -4.87
N VAL A 71 -7.38 10.42 -5.91
CA VAL A 71 -7.50 8.96 -5.81
C VAL A 71 -6.47 8.29 -6.70
N GLY A 72 -5.93 7.17 -6.23
CA GLY A 72 -5.22 6.20 -7.05
C GLY A 72 -6.12 5.01 -7.34
N VAL A 73 -6.06 4.52 -8.57
CA VAL A 73 -6.75 3.31 -9.00
C VAL A 73 -5.72 2.30 -9.41
N VAL A 74 -5.84 1.09 -8.90
CA VAL A 74 -5.00 -0.06 -9.29
C VAL A 74 -5.91 -1.19 -9.73
N ASP A 75 -5.75 -1.60 -10.97
CA ASP A 75 -6.59 -2.61 -11.59
C ASP A 75 -5.87 -3.95 -11.79
N LEU A 76 -6.64 -5.02 -11.67
CA LEU A 76 -6.23 -6.37 -11.98
C LEU A 76 -7.29 -7.05 -12.84
N GLY A 77 -6.90 -7.39 -14.08
CA GLY A 77 -7.77 -7.99 -15.08
C GLY A 77 -8.45 -6.97 -16.00
N ASP A 78 -9.04 -7.48 -17.10
CA ASP A 78 -9.60 -6.68 -18.20
C ASP A 78 -11.14 -6.72 -18.25
N GLY A 79 -11.76 -7.32 -17.25
CA GLY A 79 -13.23 -7.48 -17.18
C GLY A 79 -13.92 -6.38 -16.37
N PRO A 80 -15.26 -6.44 -16.28
CA PRO A 80 -16.00 -5.59 -15.35
C PRO A 80 -15.49 -5.78 -13.92
N THR A 81 -15.36 -4.70 -13.18
CA THR A 81 -14.91 -4.76 -11.78
C THR A 81 -15.96 -5.42 -10.90
N GLU A 82 -15.55 -6.47 -10.19
CA GLU A 82 -16.42 -7.26 -9.33
C GLU A 82 -16.11 -7.08 -7.84
N LEU A 83 -14.89 -6.65 -7.52
CA LEU A 83 -14.45 -6.37 -6.15
C LEU A 83 -13.74 -5.02 -6.15
N HIS A 84 -14.20 -4.13 -5.28
CA HIS A 84 -13.49 -2.91 -4.94
C HIS A 84 -12.95 -3.02 -3.53
N ILE A 85 -11.66 -2.73 -3.37
CA ILE A 85 -11.03 -2.56 -2.07
C ILE A 85 -10.67 -1.09 -1.93
N LEU A 86 -11.19 -0.45 -0.91
CA LEU A 86 -10.97 0.96 -0.62
C LEU A 86 -10.13 1.10 0.64
N GLY A 87 -9.14 1.96 0.61
CA GLY A 87 -8.34 2.35 1.75
C GLY A 87 -7.77 3.75 1.56
N HIS A 88 -6.88 4.19 2.44
CA HIS A 88 -6.31 5.53 2.41
C HIS A 88 -4.81 5.53 2.69
N LEU A 89 -4.15 6.63 2.33
CA LEU A 89 -2.70 6.81 2.51
C LEU A 89 -2.36 8.01 3.38
N ASP A 90 -3.32 8.89 3.63
CA ASP A 90 -3.15 9.96 4.59
C ASP A 90 -3.10 9.41 6.03
N VAL A 91 -2.49 10.17 6.89
CA VAL A 91 -2.34 9.82 8.31
C VAL A 91 -2.66 11.02 9.19
N VAL A 92 -3.09 10.74 10.42
CA VAL A 92 -3.20 11.78 11.44
C VAL A 92 -1.81 12.32 11.83
N PRO A 93 -1.71 13.53 12.37
CA PRO A 93 -0.45 14.06 12.87
C PRO A 93 0.31 13.08 13.75
N PRO A 94 1.65 13.10 13.74
CA PRO A 94 2.46 12.10 14.47
C PRO A 94 2.16 12.04 15.96
N GLY A 95 1.82 13.17 16.59
CA GLY A 95 1.66 13.25 18.03
C GLY A 95 3.00 13.13 18.78
N GLU A 96 2.91 12.85 20.06
CA GLU A 96 4.04 12.71 20.97
C GLU A 96 4.13 11.28 21.52
N GLY A 97 5.21 10.96 22.23
CA GLY A 97 5.36 9.69 22.95
C GLY A 97 5.94 8.54 22.13
N TRP A 98 6.55 8.81 21.00
CA TRP A 98 7.29 7.80 20.23
C TRP A 98 8.53 7.34 21.01
N THR A 99 8.58 6.05 21.40
CA THR A 99 9.64 5.49 22.24
C THR A 99 10.53 4.48 21.53
N VAL A 100 10.03 3.86 20.46
CA VAL A 100 10.78 2.84 19.69
C VAL A 100 11.47 3.47 18.49
N THR A 101 10.79 4.40 17.82
CA THR A 101 11.28 5.13 16.65
C THR A 101 10.52 6.45 16.51
N GLU A 102 10.92 7.30 15.58
CA GLU A 102 10.15 8.47 15.18
C GLU A 102 9.00 8.07 14.25
N ALA A 103 7.93 8.87 14.20
CA ALA A 103 6.70 8.55 13.48
C ALA A 103 6.91 8.11 12.01
N PHE A 104 7.76 8.82 11.28
CA PHE A 104 8.03 8.56 9.86
C PHE A 104 9.39 7.88 9.60
N THR A 105 9.94 7.25 10.64
CA THR A 105 11.15 6.43 10.57
C THR A 105 10.78 4.97 10.86
N PRO A 106 10.35 4.19 9.85
CA PRO A 106 9.90 2.82 10.07
C PRO A 106 11.03 1.96 10.65
N ARG A 107 10.71 1.17 11.66
CA ARG A 107 11.67 0.30 12.34
C ARG A 107 11.06 -1.05 12.68
N LEU A 108 11.72 -2.11 12.21
CA LEU A 108 11.38 -3.49 12.57
C LEU A 108 12.12 -3.88 13.86
N VAL A 109 11.36 -4.28 14.88
CA VAL A 109 11.89 -4.75 16.17
C VAL A 109 11.10 -5.97 16.63
N ASP A 110 11.75 -7.07 16.84
CA ASP A 110 11.15 -8.32 17.33
C ASP A 110 9.92 -8.77 16.49
N GLY A 111 9.99 -8.60 15.16
CA GLY A 111 8.92 -8.97 14.24
C GLY A 111 7.77 -7.95 14.14
N LEU A 112 7.84 -6.84 14.84
CA LEU A 112 6.86 -5.75 14.79
C LEU A 112 7.43 -4.54 14.04
N LEU A 113 6.71 -4.06 13.04
CA LEU A 113 7.07 -2.86 12.29
C LEU A 113 6.42 -1.63 12.92
N TYR A 114 7.24 -0.72 13.44
CA TYR A 114 6.84 0.52 14.07
C TYR A 114 6.89 1.69 13.10
N GLY A 115 5.89 2.57 13.14
CA GLY A 115 5.80 3.80 12.36
C GLY A 115 4.37 4.30 12.20
N ARG A 116 4.16 5.57 11.86
CA ARG A 116 2.84 6.15 11.64
C ARG A 116 2.24 5.58 10.33
N GLY A 117 1.08 4.92 10.44
CA GLY A 117 0.38 4.32 9.30
C GLY A 117 0.73 2.86 9.04
N THR A 118 1.59 2.21 9.85
CA THR A 118 1.88 0.78 9.71
C THR A 118 0.64 -0.10 9.88
N ASP A 119 -0.31 0.34 10.70
CA ASP A 119 -1.59 -0.34 10.97
C ASP A 119 -2.76 0.34 10.24
N ASP A 120 -2.79 1.67 10.19
CA ASP A 120 -3.89 2.47 9.65
C ASP A 120 -3.35 3.58 8.72
N ASP A 121 -3.38 3.46 7.40
CA ASP A 121 -3.85 2.32 6.58
C ASP A 121 -2.79 1.90 5.53
N LYS A 122 -1.55 2.45 5.62
CA LYS A 122 -0.44 2.20 4.66
C LYS A 122 -0.02 0.73 4.65
N GLY A 123 0.00 0.07 5.81
CA GLY A 123 0.31 -1.35 5.92
C GLY A 123 -0.74 -2.21 5.21
N PRO A 124 -2.03 -2.11 5.56
CA PRO A 124 -3.10 -2.80 4.84
C PRO A 124 -3.10 -2.51 3.34
N MET A 125 -2.87 -1.27 2.91
CA MET A 125 -2.81 -0.94 1.49
C MET A 125 -1.64 -1.61 0.77
N ALA A 126 -0.45 -1.64 1.36
CA ALA A 126 0.67 -2.40 0.81
C ALA A 126 0.37 -3.92 0.73
N ALA A 127 -0.30 -4.45 1.75
CA ALA A 127 -0.72 -5.86 1.76
C ALA A 127 -1.73 -6.16 0.65
N VAL A 128 -2.68 -5.26 0.39
CA VAL A 128 -3.62 -5.38 -0.75
C VAL A 128 -2.88 -5.40 -2.08
N LEU A 129 -1.94 -4.49 -2.30
CA LEU A 129 -1.14 -4.46 -3.53
C LEU A 129 -0.32 -5.75 -3.71
N LEU A 130 0.27 -6.27 -2.63
CA LEU A 130 1.00 -7.52 -2.65
C LEU A 130 0.07 -8.72 -2.95
N ALA A 131 -1.16 -8.71 -2.41
CA ALA A 131 -2.16 -9.73 -2.71
C ALA A 131 -2.61 -9.68 -4.18
N MET A 132 -2.80 -8.50 -4.75
CA MET A 132 -3.12 -8.34 -6.17
C MET A 132 -1.98 -8.90 -7.05
N ARG A 133 -0.73 -8.63 -6.69
CA ARG A 133 0.44 -9.22 -7.36
C ARG A 133 0.45 -10.75 -7.25
N ALA A 134 0.16 -11.31 -6.08
CA ALA A 134 0.06 -12.76 -5.89
C ALA A 134 -0.98 -13.39 -6.81
N VAL A 135 -2.17 -12.81 -6.88
CA VAL A 135 -3.25 -13.27 -7.76
C VAL A 135 -2.82 -13.26 -9.23
N LYS A 136 -2.12 -12.19 -9.65
CA LYS A 136 -1.58 -12.05 -10.99
C LYS A 136 -0.54 -13.12 -11.30
N GLU A 137 0.49 -13.26 -10.46
CA GLU A 137 1.62 -14.16 -10.69
C GLU A 137 1.23 -15.65 -10.59
N LEU A 138 0.28 -15.98 -9.73
CA LEU A 138 -0.29 -17.32 -9.63
C LEU A 138 -1.21 -17.66 -10.80
N GLY A 139 -1.56 -16.70 -11.65
CA GLY A 139 -2.48 -16.90 -12.75
C GLY A 139 -3.86 -17.36 -12.30
N THR A 140 -4.28 -16.95 -11.10
CA THR A 140 -5.58 -17.32 -10.54
C THR A 140 -6.68 -16.70 -11.39
N PRO A 141 -7.58 -17.50 -11.98
CA PRO A 141 -8.65 -16.95 -12.78
C PRO A 141 -9.57 -16.11 -11.88
N LEU A 142 -9.68 -14.84 -12.22
CA LEU A 142 -10.65 -13.96 -11.59
C LEU A 142 -12.05 -14.44 -12.02
N ARG A 143 -12.88 -14.78 -11.06
CA ARG A 143 -14.28 -15.18 -11.32
C ARG A 143 -15.13 -13.93 -11.35
N ARG A 144 -16.04 -13.92 -12.31
CA ARG A 144 -17.18 -13.02 -12.35
C ARG A 144 -18.27 -13.51 -11.41
#